data_d452bc5fb8ae60d75a5c272bc2037e7e
#
_entry.id   d452bc5fb8ae60d75a5c272bc2037e7e
#
_cell.length_a   1.000
_cell.length_b   1.000
_cell.length_c   1.000
_cell.angle_alpha   90.00
_cell.angle_beta   90.00
_cell.angle_gamma   90.00
#
_symmetry.space_group_name_H-M   'P 1'
#
loop_
_entity.id
_entity.type
_entity.pdbx_description
1 polymer ?
#
loop_
_entity_poly.entity_id
_entity_poly.type
_entity_poly.pdbx_seq_one_letter_code
_entity_poly.pdbx_strand_id
1 'polypeptide(L)'
;MTLPRSTRWVLAFAVLCSAVAAGADFLGPESCKGCHPDAYAAWRSSKHARSMESLTAEQQKEARCTTCHAPNLTDQSMAGIGCETCHGGGQYYAPAYVMKDPELARLVGLQDPSEKSCRSCHEASSPSLRPFQFAEKLKAMDHWSVERQKRGASPTPHAER
;
A
#
# COMPACT_ATOMS: atom_id res chain seq x y z
N MET A 1 14.05 -43.67 27.95
CA MET A 1 12.62 -43.27 27.92
C MET A 1 12.23 -43.01 26.46
N THR A 2 11.53 -43.92 25.83
CA THR A 2 11.10 -43.83 24.43
C THR A 2 9.69 -43.25 24.42
N LEU A 3 9.47 -42.09 23.79
CA LEU A 3 8.17 -41.49 23.62
C LEU A 3 7.23 -42.41 22.83
N PRO A 4 5.93 -42.55 23.24
CA PRO A 4 5.00 -43.42 22.56
C PRO A 4 4.77 -42.97 21.10
N ARG A 5 4.58 -43.94 20.23
CA ARG A 5 4.46 -43.77 18.77
C ARG A 5 3.36 -42.76 18.35
N SER A 6 2.31 -42.62 19.16
CA SER A 6 1.23 -41.65 18.95
C SER A 6 1.68 -40.18 19.10
N THR A 7 2.61 -39.88 20.00
CA THR A 7 3.13 -38.52 20.23
C THR A 7 4.03 -38.04 19.08
N ARG A 8 4.66 -38.95 18.35
CA ARG A 8 5.53 -38.60 17.19
C ARG A 8 4.74 -38.11 16.00
N TRP A 9 3.50 -38.61 15.79
CA TRP A 9 2.63 -38.15 14.70
C TRP A 9 2.02 -36.80 14.96
N VAL A 10 1.69 -36.49 16.21
CA VAL A 10 1.15 -35.15 16.60
C VAL A 10 2.21 -34.06 16.44
N LEU A 11 3.47 -34.34 16.78
CA LEU A 11 4.57 -33.38 16.59
C LEU A 11 4.91 -33.18 15.10
N ALA A 12 4.82 -34.22 14.27
CA ALA A 12 5.04 -34.10 12.83
C ALA A 12 3.96 -33.27 12.13
N PHE A 13 2.70 -33.32 12.61
CA PHE A 13 1.60 -32.53 12.04
C PHE A 13 1.64 -31.05 12.45
N ALA A 14 2.16 -30.73 13.64
CA ALA A 14 2.27 -29.35 14.12
C ALA A 14 3.35 -28.53 13.38
N VAL A 15 4.35 -29.19 12.77
CA VAL A 15 5.42 -28.50 12.03
C VAL A 15 5.00 -28.14 10.59
N LEU A 16 3.97 -28.79 10.03
CA LEU A 16 3.52 -28.51 8.65
C LEU A 16 2.50 -27.38 8.51
N CYS A 17 2.05 -26.76 9.60
CA CYS A 17 1.00 -25.73 9.54
C CYS A 17 1.54 -24.29 9.76
N SER A 18 2.85 -24.08 9.67
CA SER A 18 3.41 -22.74 9.56
C SER A 18 3.39 -22.29 8.09
N ALA A 19 2.20 -22.16 7.52
CA ALA A 19 2.02 -21.38 6.32
C ALA A 19 2.35 -19.92 6.71
N VAL A 20 3.57 -19.48 6.41
CA VAL A 20 3.90 -18.06 6.40
C VAL A 20 2.92 -17.44 5.41
N ALA A 21 1.96 -16.67 5.89
CA ALA A 21 1.15 -15.82 5.05
C ALA A 21 2.13 -14.80 4.42
N ALA A 22 2.69 -15.15 3.25
CA ALA A 22 3.43 -14.21 2.45
C ALA A 22 2.43 -13.11 2.07
N GLY A 23 2.72 -11.87 2.49
CA GLY A 23 1.97 -10.72 2.02
C GLY A 23 2.00 -10.67 0.49
N ALA A 24 1.02 -10.02 -0.12
CA ALA A 24 1.02 -9.82 -1.56
C ALA A 24 2.25 -9.02 -2.00
N ASP A 25 2.89 -9.42 -3.08
CA ASP A 25 4.03 -8.71 -3.64
C ASP A 25 3.62 -7.34 -4.21
N PHE A 26 4.55 -6.41 -4.11
CA PHE A 26 4.40 -5.09 -4.71
C PHE A 26 4.86 -5.12 -6.17
N LEU A 27 4.03 -4.57 -7.06
CA LEU A 27 4.26 -4.54 -8.51
C LEU A 27 4.92 -3.23 -8.98
N GLY A 28 4.90 -2.21 -8.12
CA GLY A 28 5.35 -0.86 -8.44
C GLY A 28 4.34 -0.03 -9.23
N PRO A 29 4.45 1.30 -9.15
CA PRO A 29 3.44 2.22 -9.70
C PRO A 29 3.31 2.17 -11.23
N GLU A 30 4.35 1.78 -11.96
CA GLU A 30 4.30 1.65 -13.41
C GLU A 30 3.29 0.59 -13.88
N SER A 31 3.07 -0.44 -13.08
CA SER A 31 2.09 -1.50 -13.36
C SER A 31 0.64 -0.98 -13.36
N CYS A 32 0.37 0.11 -12.65
CA CYS A 32 -0.97 0.72 -12.56
C CYS A 32 -1.27 1.65 -13.73
N LYS A 33 -0.23 2.22 -14.36
CA LYS A 33 -0.31 3.26 -15.39
C LYS A 33 -1.16 2.88 -16.59
N GLY A 34 -1.06 1.62 -17.04
CA GLY A 34 -1.77 1.15 -18.24
C GLY A 34 -3.29 1.21 -18.13
N CYS A 35 -3.82 0.99 -16.92
CA CYS A 35 -5.25 0.99 -16.63
C CYS A 35 -5.74 2.29 -15.97
N HIS A 36 -4.85 3.01 -15.27
CA HIS A 36 -5.15 4.21 -14.49
C HIS A 36 -4.24 5.40 -14.89
N PRO A 37 -4.21 5.83 -16.17
CA PRO A 37 -3.26 6.84 -16.63
C PRO A 37 -3.42 8.20 -15.97
N ASP A 38 -4.65 8.65 -15.72
CA ASP A 38 -4.92 9.95 -15.09
C ASP A 38 -4.53 9.95 -13.62
N ALA A 39 -4.87 8.88 -12.88
CA ALA A 39 -4.47 8.71 -11.49
C ALA A 39 -2.95 8.59 -11.37
N TYR A 40 -2.31 7.88 -12.27
CA TYR A 40 -0.85 7.78 -12.32
C TYR A 40 -0.21 9.15 -12.56
N ALA A 41 -0.71 9.94 -13.52
CA ALA A 41 -0.17 11.28 -13.83
C ALA A 41 -0.31 12.23 -12.63
N ALA A 42 -1.47 12.23 -11.96
CA ALA A 42 -1.71 13.01 -10.75
C ALA A 42 -0.76 12.61 -9.61
N TRP A 43 -0.64 11.30 -9.35
CA TRP A 43 0.31 10.79 -8.36
C TRP A 43 1.75 11.16 -8.71
N ARG A 44 2.17 10.98 -9.95
CA ARG A 44 3.56 11.24 -10.40
C ARG A 44 4.00 12.67 -10.16
N SER A 45 3.08 13.64 -10.22
CA SER A 45 3.34 15.06 -9.93
C SER A 45 3.33 15.37 -8.42
N SER A 46 2.91 14.44 -7.57
CA SER A 46 2.75 14.65 -6.13
C SER A 46 4.08 14.62 -5.37
N LYS A 47 4.03 15.12 -4.13
CA LYS A 47 5.16 15.02 -3.19
C LYS A 47 5.42 13.57 -2.77
N HIS A 48 4.41 12.70 -2.77
CA HIS A 48 4.55 11.29 -2.43
C HIS A 48 5.43 10.56 -3.46
N ALA A 49 5.20 10.75 -4.74
CA ALA A 49 6.03 10.15 -5.79
C ALA A 49 7.50 10.61 -5.71
N ARG A 50 7.74 11.79 -5.14
CA ARG A 50 9.06 12.41 -5.02
C ARG A 50 9.57 12.49 -3.58
N SER A 51 9.02 11.68 -2.69
CA SER A 51 9.36 11.73 -1.26
C SER A 51 10.84 11.53 -0.98
N MET A 52 11.54 10.70 -1.77
CA MET A 52 12.97 10.46 -1.64
C MET A 52 13.82 11.70 -1.97
N GLU A 53 13.32 12.64 -2.80
CA GLU A 53 14.04 13.87 -3.16
C GLU A 53 14.22 14.82 -1.96
N SER A 54 13.46 14.64 -0.90
CA SER A 54 13.59 15.41 0.34
C SER A 54 14.68 14.91 1.29
N LEU A 55 15.33 13.80 0.95
CA LEU A 55 16.39 13.15 1.72
C LEU A 55 17.77 13.38 1.09
N THR A 56 18.80 13.54 1.93
CA THR A 56 20.19 13.50 1.43
C THR A 56 20.56 12.10 0.96
N ALA A 57 21.66 11.98 0.21
CA ALA A 57 22.12 10.67 -0.29
C ALA A 57 22.44 9.66 0.85
N GLU A 58 22.86 10.15 2.01
CA GLU A 58 23.10 9.34 3.20
C GLU A 58 21.77 8.88 3.80
N GLN A 59 20.80 9.81 3.96
CA GLN A 59 19.48 9.51 4.49
C GLN A 59 18.69 8.53 3.63
N GLN A 60 18.90 8.55 2.31
CA GLN A 60 18.28 7.59 1.37
C GLN A 60 18.73 6.14 1.60
N LYS A 61 19.84 5.94 2.32
CA LYS A 61 20.37 4.61 2.70
C LYS A 61 19.94 4.18 4.10
N GLU A 62 19.35 5.10 4.88
CA GLU A 62 18.95 4.87 6.24
C GLU A 62 17.54 4.27 6.32
N ALA A 63 17.42 3.04 6.85
CA ALA A 63 16.13 2.35 6.99
C ALA A 63 15.08 3.19 7.74
N ARG A 64 15.49 3.93 8.79
CA ARG A 64 14.59 4.82 9.55
C ARG A 64 13.97 5.94 8.69
N CYS A 65 14.65 6.39 7.63
CA CYS A 65 14.14 7.40 6.71
C CYS A 65 13.27 6.73 5.63
N THR A 66 13.77 5.66 5.01
CA THR A 66 13.09 4.97 3.92
C THR A 66 11.80 4.27 4.35
N THR A 67 11.65 3.90 5.62
CA THR A 67 10.39 3.37 6.17
C THR A 67 9.18 4.28 5.89
N CYS A 68 9.38 5.59 5.83
CA CYS A 68 8.32 6.55 5.48
C CYS A 68 8.46 7.09 4.05
N HIS A 69 9.68 7.28 3.56
CA HIS A 69 9.93 7.93 2.27
C HIS A 69 9.91 6.99 1.07
N ALA A 70 10.09 5.69 1.28
CA ALA A 70 10.00 4.63 0.27
C ALA A 70 9.70 3.28 0.92
N PRO A 71 8.52 3.11 1.58
CA PRO A 71 8.22 1.95 2.41
C PRO A 71 8.20 0.62 1.64
N ASN A 72 8.00 0.67 0.32
CA ASN A 72 7.92 -0.49 -0.54
C ASN A 72 9.17 -0.62 -1.46
N LEU A 73 10.28 0.00 -1.06
CA LEU A 73 11.50 0.04 -1.88
C LEU A 73 12.15 -1.36 -1.94
N THR A 74 11.92 -2.07 -3.04
CA THR A 74 12.65 -3.30 -3.39
C THR A 74 13.71 -3.02 -4.46
N ASP A 75 13.47 -2.01 -5.29
CA ASP A 75 14.40 -1.49 -6.29
C ASP A 75 14.10 0.00 -6.59
N GLN A 76 14.87 0.63 -7.44
CA GLN A 76 14.74 2.07 -7.73
C GLN A 76 13.42 2.45 -8.41
N SER A 77 12.71 1.52 -9.04
CA SER A 77 11.40 1.78 -9.65
C SER A 77 10.32 2.03 -8.60
N MET A 78 10.55 1.57 -7.37
CA MET A 78 9.66 1.73 -6.22
C MET A 78 10.10 2.86 -5.28
N ALA A 79 11.03 3.72 -5.71
CA ALA A 79 11.46 4.87 -4.93
C ALA A 79 10.31 5.87 -4.77
N GLY A 80 10.01 6.21 -3.50
CA GLY A 80 8.88 7.07 -3.15
C GLY A 80 7.70 6.31 -2.54
N ILE A 81 6.62 7.04 -2.28
CA ILE A 81 5.37 6.49 -1.73
C ILE A 81 4.46 6.19 -2.91
N GLY A 82 4.43 4.90 -3.30
CA GLY A 82 3.69 4.42 -4.46
C GLY A 82 2.21 4.16 -4.18
N CYS A 83 1.50 3.72 -5.24
CA CYS A 83 0.09 3.39 -5.18
C CYS A 83 -0.21 2.35 -4.10
N GLU A 84 0.59 1.31 -4.06
CA GLU A 84 0.42 0.15 -3.20
C GLU A 84 0.71 0.43 -1.72
N THR A 85 1.41 1.53 -1.40
CA THR A 85 1.59 1.97 -0.01
C THR A 85 0.25 2.30 0.65
N CYS A 86 -0.71 2.80 -0.13
CA CYS A 86 -2.05 3.15 0.33
C CYS A 86 -3.09 2.08 -0.03
N HIS A 87 -2.91 1.39 -1.16
CA HIS A 87 -3.88 0.46 -1.72
C HIS A 87 -3.57 -1.02 -1.47
N GLY A 88 -2.46 -1.33 -0.77
CA GLY A 88 -1.99 -2.70 -0.55
C GLY A 88 -1.25 -3.28 -1.75
N GLY A 89 -0.54 -4.40 -1.56
CA GLY A 89 0.23 -5.06 -2.62
C GLY A 89 -0.64 -5.57 -3.76
N GLY A 90 -0.26 -5.21 -5.00
CA GLY A 90 -1.07 -5.38 -6.20
C GLY A 90 -1.15 -6.78 -6.76
N GLN A 91 -0.29 -7.68 -6.33
CA GLN A 91 -0.11 -9.01 -6.92
C GLN A 91 -1.42 -9.74 -7.27
N TYR A 92 -2.40 -9.69 -6.37
CA TYR A 92 -3.64 -10.46 -6.54
C TYR A 92 -4.80 -9.64 -7.09
N TYR A 93 -4.86 -8.33 -6.82
CA TYR A 93 -5.98 -7.52 -7.29
C TYR A 93 -5.72 -6.79 -8.63
N ALA A 94 -4.47 -6.58 -9.03
CA ALA A 94 -4.14 -5.85 -10.27
C ALA A 94 -4.59 -6.53 -11.57
N PRO A 95 -4.78 -7.87 -11.67
CA PRO A 95 -5.29 -8.49 -12.89
C PRO A 95 -6.63 -7.86 -13.31
N ALA A 96 -6.77 -7.54 -14.61
CA ALA A 96 -7.90 -6.78 -15.13
C ALA A 96 -9.27 -7.42 -14.85
N TYR A 97 -9.35 -8.74 -14.78
CA TYR A 97 -10.60 -9.45 -14.46
C TYR A 97 -10.99 -9.28 -12.98
N VAL A 98 -10.01 -9.17 -12.07
CA VAL A 98 -10.25 -8.90 -10.64
C VAL A 98 -10.68 -7.45 -10.45
N MET A 99 -9.98 -6.49 -11.10
CA MET A 99 -10.29 -5.06 -10.99
C MET A 99 -11.66 -4.67 -11.56
N LYS A 100 -12.28 -5.52 -12.37
CA LYS A 100 -13.66 -5.32 -12.84
C LYS A 100 -14.71 -5.65 -11.78
N ASP A 101 -14.32 -6.38 -10.75
CA ASP A 101 -15.15 -6.73 -9.60
C ASP A 101 -14.58 -6.07 -8.33
N PRO A 102 -15.13 -4.92 -7.89
CA PRO A 102 -14.61 -4.20 -6.74
C PRO A 102 -14.69 -4.98 -5.42
N GLU A 103 -15.65 -5.89 -5.29
CA GLU A 103 -15.79 -6.72 -4.09
C GLU A 103 -14.67 -7.78 -4.06
N LEU A 104 -14.47 -8.48 -5.17
CA LEU A 104 -13.38 -9.44 -5.31
C LEU A 104 -12.02 -8.75 -5.12
N ALA A 105 -11.81 -7.58 -5.71
CA ALA A 105 -10.55 -6.85 -5.57
C ALA A 105 -10.23 -6.54 -4.09
N ARG A 106 -11.23 -6.11 -3.30
CA ARG A 106 -11.06 -5.89 -1.87
C ARG A 106 -10.82 -7.18 -1.10
N LEU A 107 -11.52 -8.24 -1.45
CA LEU A 107 -11.35 -9.55 -0.82
C LEU A 107 -9.92 -10.08 -0.98
N VAL A 108 -9.28 -9.81 -2.13
CA VAL A 108 -7.91 -10.28 -2.42
C VAL A 108 -6.83 -9.23 -2.15
N GLY A 109 -7.14 -8.15 -1.42
CA GLY A 109 -6.13 -7.28 -0.86
C GLY A 109 -6.15 -5.81 -1.27
N LEU A 110 -7.05 -5.37 -2.17
CA LEU A 110 -7.21 -3.94 -2.45
C LEU A 110 -7.73 -3.23 -1.20
N GLN A 111 -7.01 -2.21 -0.77
CA GLN A 111 -7.35 -1.40 0.39
C GLN A 111 -7.83 -0.01 -0.03
N ASP A 112 -8.85 0.49 0.66
CA ASP A 112 -9.20 1.90 0.59
C ASP A 112 -8.30 2.69 1.58
N PRO A 113 -7.72 3.83 1.17
CA PRO A 113 -6.89 4.64 2.05
C PRO A 113 -7.65 5.09 3.30
N SER A 114 -7.03 4.94 4.47
CA SER A 114 -7.61 5.27 5.76
C SER A 114 -6.74 6.25 6.54
N GLU A 115 -7.30 6.90 7.55
CA GLU A 115 -6.51 7.74 8.45
C GLU A 115 -5.37 6.95 9.10
N LYS A 116 -5.60 5.69 9.45
CA LYS A 116 -4.58 4.80 10.02
C LYS A 116 -3.42 4.60 9.04
N SER A 117 -3.69 4.37 7.76
CA SER A 117 -2.63 4.20 6.76
C SER A 117 -1.83 5.49 6.54
N CYS A 118 -2.47 6.66 6.60
CA CYS A 118 -1.77 7.93 6.51
C CYS A 118 -0.91 8.20 7.75
N ARG A 119 -1.45 7.95 8.95
CA ARG A 119 -0.77 8.20 10.22
C ARG A 119 0.41 7.27 10.49
N SER A 120 0.57 6.18 9.74
CA SER A 120 1.79 5.35 9.84
C SER A 120 3.07 6.13 9.54
N CYS A 121 2.97 7.22 8.76
CA CYS A 121 4.07 8.14 8.46
C CYS A 121 3.80 9.57 8.93
N HIS A 122 2.53 10.02 8.91
CA HIS A 122 2.11 11.37 9.31
C HIS A 122 1.67 11.43 10.78
N GLU A 123 2.53 11.01 11.68
CA GLU A 123 2.28 11.04 13.11
C GLU A 123 3.08 12.16 13.82
N ALA A 124 2.77 12.38 15.10
CA ALA A 124 3.40 13.44 15.88
C ALA A 124 4.92 13.27 16.06
N SER A 125 5.42 12.03 15.98
CA SER A 125 6.86 11.71 16.06
C SER A 125 7.62 11.95 14.75
N SER A 126 6.92 12.24 13.65
CA SER A 126 7.57 12.51 12.35
C SER A 126 8.38 13.83 12.39
N PRO A 127 9.59 13.87 11.80
CA PRO A 127 10.45 15.07 11.82
C PRO A 127 9.82 16.30 11.16
N SER A 128 8.91 16.11 10.25
CA SER A 128 8.18 17.17 9.53
C SER A 128 6.86 17.54 10.22
N LEU A 129 6.90 17.77 11.53
CA LEU A 129 5.77 18.09 12.37
C LEU A 129 4.94 19.28 11.83
N ARG A 130 3.85 18.96 11.15
CA ARG A 130 2.72 19.87 10.96
C ARG A 130 1.48 19.12 11.41
N PRO A 131 0.49 19.82 12.00
CA PRO A 131 -0.77 19.17 12.33
C PRO A 131 -1.30 18.44 11.09
N PHE A 132 -1.51 17.12 11.19
CA PHE A 132 -2.05 16.31 10.11
C PHE A 132 -3.57 16.27 10.24
N GLN A 133 -4.26 16.86 9.26
CA GLN A 133 -5.72 16.86 9.15
C GLN A 133 -6.12 15.89 8.03
N PHE A 134 -6.59 14.69 8.41
CA PHE A 134 -6.88 13.62 7.45
C PHE A 134 -7.82 14.05 6.33
N ALA A 135 -8.98 14.63 6.66
CA ALA A 135 -9.98 15.02 5.66
C ALA A 135 -9.45 16.03 4.64
N GLU A 136 -8.65 17.01 5.08
CA GLU A 136 -8.02 17.99 4.19
C GLU A 136 -6.96 17.35 3.30
N LYS A 137 -6.13 16.47 3.87
CA LYS A 137 -5.05 15.80 3.15
C LYS A 137 -5.58 14.78 2.17
N LEU A 138 -6.61 14.03 2.54
CA LEU A 138 -7.30 13.10 1.65
C LEU A 138 -7.87 13.84 0.43
N LYS A 139 -8.53 14.98 0.63
CA LYS A 139 -9.03 15.82 -0.45
C LYS A 139 -7.92 16.35 -1.35
N ALA A 140 -6.79 16.78 -0.77
CA ALA A 140 -5.63 17.26 -1.51
C ALA A 140 -4.90 16.13 -2.31
N MET A 141 -5.06 14.89 -1.87
CA MET A 141 -4.50 13.69 -2.51
C MET A 141 -5.46 13.00 -3.47
N ASP A 142 -6.67 13.56 -3.69
CA ASP A 142 -7.65 12.94 -4.59
C ASP A 142 -7.14 12.93 -6.03
N HIS A 143 -6.68 11.77 -6.46
CA HIS A 143 -6.23 11.49 -7.82
C HIS A 143 -7.26 10.66 -8.62
N TRP A 144 -8.47 10.47 -8.07
CA TRP A 144 -9.51 9.65 -8.66
C TRP A 144 -10.74 10.45 -9.13
N SER A 145 -10.79 11.75 -8.85
CA SER A 145 -11.94 12.62 -9.18
C SER A 145 -12.28 12.63 -10.68
N VAL A 146 -11.26 12.70 -11.53
CA VAL A 146 -11.43 12.69 -13.00
C VAL A 146 -12.03 11.37 -13.45
N GLU A 147 -11.56 10.26 -12.94
CA GLU A 147 -12.04 8.93 -13.27
C GLU A 147 -13.49 8.70 -12.78
N ARG A 148 -13.81 9.17 -11.56
CA ARG A 148 -15.19 9.16 -11.05
C ARG A 148 -16.15 9.93 -11.96
N GLN A 149 -15.74 11.11 -12.43
CA GLN A 149 -16.55 11.91 -13.36
C GLN A 149 -16.79 11.19 -14.68
N LYS A 150 -15.75 10.58 -15.25
CA LYS A 150 -15.86 9.79 -16.49
C LYS A 150 -16.83 8.60 -16.35
N ARG A 151 -16.85 7.97 -15.18
CA ARG A 151 -17.71 6.81 -14.89
C ARG A 151 -19.12 7.18 -14.44
N GLY A 152 -19.42 8.48 -14.27
CA GLY A 152 -20.72 8.95 -13.75
C GLY A 152 -21.00 8.49 -12.31
N ALA A 153 -19.98 8.06 -11.58
CA ALA A 153 -20.12 7.59 -10.21
C ALA A 153 -20.15 8.79 -9.25
N SER A 154 -21.17 8.84 -8.40
CA SER A 154 -21.20 9.74 -7.26
C SER A 154 -19.98 9.47 -6.33
N PRO A 155 -19.46 10.49 -5.63
CA PRO A 155 -18.42 10.28 -4.63
C PRO A 155 -18.90 9.21 -3.63
N THR A 156 -18.17 8.11 -3.52
CA THR A 156 -18.41 7.16 -2.43
C THR A 156 -18.01 7.87 -1.14
N PRO A 157 -18.92 8.05 -0.16
CA PRO A 157 -18.50 8.53 1.15
C PRO A 157 -17.46 7.53 1.67
N HIS A 158 -16.29 8.01 2.02
CA HIS A 158 -15.36 7.19 2.78
C HIS A 158 -16.09 6.83 4.07
N ALA A 159 -16.54 5.58 4.16
CA ALA A 159 -17.26 5.09 5.30
C ALA A 159 -16.37 5.26 6.54
N GLU A 160 -16.88 6.02 7.49
CA GLU A 160 -16.38 6.01 8.86
C GLU A 160 -16.49 4.58 9.39
N ARG A 161 -15.37 3.89 9.46
CA ARG A 161 -15.22 2.63 10.21
C ARG A 161 -13.88 2.62 10.94
#